data_140cc91d18aba8925cb814e9a5ca5eda
#
_entry.id   140cc91d18aba8925cb814e9a5ca5eda
#
_cell.length_a   1.000
_cell.length_b   1.000
_cell.length_c   1.000
_cell.angle_alpha   90.00
_cell.angle_beta   90.00
_cell.angle_gamma   90.00
#
_symmetry.space_group_name_H-M   'P 1'
#
loop_
_entity.id
_entity.type
_entity.pdbx_description
1 polymer ?
#
loop_
_entity_poly.entity_id
_entity_poly.type
_entity_poly.pdbx_seq_one_letter_code
_entity_poly.pdbx_strand_id
1 'polypeptide(L)'
;MWEAMAPGWDRRHAYVEEIARPVTDLMLERLAPERGQTILDLAAGTGVAGFAAAGLVGSEGHVIVSDFAEGMVDAAKRHAARLGLTNVECRVLNAESLDLPDDAVDGVICRWGYMLMADPAAAFRETRRVLRLGGRLAFAVFTGPGENPWGSLPAGVLVKRGHMPPPEAGAPGLFALADQGRLSRILAGAGFSDVRFQEVAFTWRFADPDAFWMFLYEAAGAITIVLDRLDDDERLRVRQEICERVEALDGPNGLELRGVSLVASAA
;
A
#
# COMPACT_ATOMS: atom_id res chain seq x y z
N MET A 1 4.78 8.63 11.58
CA MET A 1 4.86 8.86 10.13
C MET A 1 3.47 8.80 9.49
N TRP A 2 2.80 7.65 9.45
CA TRP A 2 1.49 7.50 8.75
C TRP A 2 0.40 8.41 9.29
N GLU A 3 0.38 8.68 10.59
CA GLU A 3 -0.53 9.65 11.20
C GLU A 3 -0.42 11.05 10.57
N ALA A 4 0.81 11.51 10.34
CA ALA A 4 1.05 12.80 9.69
C ALA A 4 0.69 12.79 8.18
N MET A 5 0.68 11.63 7.54
CA MET A 5 0.35 11.48 6.12
C MET A 5 -1.16 11.32 5.85
N ALA A 6 -1.93 10.96 6.87
CA ALA A 6 -3.36 10.68 6.71
C ALA A 6 -4.15 11.80 6.00
N PRO A 7 -3.94 13.11 6.28
CA PRO A 7 -4.63 14.18 5.57
C PRO A 7 -4.30 14.24 4.07
N GLY A 8 -3.05 13.93 3.67
CA GLY A 8 -2.62 13.88 2.28
C GLY A 8 -3.27 12.71 1.53
N TRP A 9 -3.26 11.54 2.13
CA TRP A 9 -3.91 10.35 1.58
C TRP A 9 -5.43 10.52 1.47
N ASP A 10 -6.08 11.18 2.44
CA ASP A 10 -7.51 11.49 2.39
C ASP A 10 -7.84 12.40 1.20
N ARG A 11 -7.06 13.47 0.97
CA ARG A 11 -7.23 14.34 -0.21
C ARG A 11 -7.01 13.61 -1.53
N ARG A 12 -6.09 12.65 -1.57
CA ARG A 12 -5.72 11.90 -2.78
C ARG A 12 -6.49 10.58 -2.95
N HIS A 13 -7.45 10.29 -2.07
CA HIS A 13 -8.21 9.02 -2.05
C HIS A 13 -8.71 8.60 -3.44
N ALA A 14 -9.47 9.47 -4.13
CA ALA A 14 -10.02 9.15 -5.44
C ALA A 14 -8.95 8.94 -6.51
N TYR A 15 -7.87 9.71 -6.47
CA TYR A 15 -6.74 9.57 -7.38
C TYR A 15 -6.02 8.24 -7.19
N VAL A 16 -5.72 7.89 -5.92
CA VAL A 16 -5.07 6.60 -5.60
C VAL A 16 -6.00 5.43 -5.94
N GLU A 17 -7.31 5.56 -5.71
CA GLU A 17 -8.29 4.56 -6.12
C GLU A 17 -8.24 4.29 -7.62
N GLU A 18 -8.28 5.33 -8.44
CA GLU A 18 -8.22 5.23 -9.90
C GLU A 18 -6.93 4.53 -10.36
N ILE A 19 -5.78 4.99 -9.90
CA ILE A 19 -4.47 4.46 -10.30
C ILE A 19 -4.27 3.02 -9.83
N ALA A 20 -4.70 2.69 -8.61
CA ALA A 20 -4.53 1.37 -8.02
C ALA A 20 -5.59 0.35 -8.45
N ARG A 21 -6.61 0.76 -9.20
CA ARG A 21 -7.74 -0.10 -9.59
C ARG A 21 -7.30 -1.43 -10.20
N PRO A 22 -6.38 -1.49 -11.19
CA PRO A 22 -5.97 -2.77 -11.77
C PRO A 22 -5.35 -3.73 -10.75
N VAL A 23 -4.64 -3.17 -9.75
CA VAL A 23 -4.03 -3.96 -8.66
C VAL A 23 -5.12 -4.47 -7.73
N THR A 24 -6.06 -3.60 -7.33
CA THR A 24 -7.17 -3.97 -6.44
C THR A 24 -8.07 -5.03 -7.09
N ASP A 25 -8.39 -4.88 -8.37
CA ASP A 25 -9.24 -5.81 -9.11
C ASP A 25 -8.61 -7.21 -9.14
N LEU A 26 -7.31 -7.32 -9.46
CA LEU A 26 -6.62 -8.61 -9.44
C LEU A 26 -6.53 -9.19 -8.02
N MET A 27 -6.30 -8.37 -6.99
CA MET A 27 -6.31 -8.85 -5.60
C MET A 27 -7.67 -9.43 -5.22
N LEU A 28 -8.77 -8.76 -5.58
CA LEU A 28 -10.14 -9.23 -5.31
C LEU A 28 -10.48 -10.47 -6.13
N GLU A 29 -10.04 -10.55 -7.39
CA GLU A 29 -10.18 -11.77 -8.20
C GLU A 29 -9.48 -12.96 -7.53
N ARG A 30 -8.27 -12.77 -7.00
CA ARG A 30 -7.48 -13.82 -6.33
C ARG A 30 -8.03 -14.19 -4.96
N LEU A 31 -8.50 -13.21 -4.20
CA LEU A 31 -9.19 -13.45 -2.93
C LEU A 31 -10.49 -14.20 -3.15
N ALA A 32 -11.21 -13.86 -4.23
CA ALA A 32 -12.52 -14.39 -4.59
C ALA A 32 -13.51 -14.38 -3.40
N PRO A 33 -13.82 -13.18 -2.83
CA PRO A 33 -14.69 -13.10 -1.67
C PRO A 33 -16.13 -13.51 -2.05
N GLU A 34 -16.76 -14.29 -1.19
CA GLU A 34 -18.13 -14.79 -1.38
C GLU A 34 -19.12 -14.01 -0.50
N ARG A 35 -20.39 -14.02 -0.89
CA ARG A 35 -21.47 -13.38 -0.11
C ARG A 35 -21.54 -13.97 1.30
N GLY A 36 -21.67 -13.10 2.29
CA GLY A 36 -21.76 -13.48 3.69
C GLY A 36 -20.42 -13.69 4.38
N GLN A 37 -19.30 -13.63 3.68
CA GLN A 37 -17.96 -13.78 4.27
C GLN A 37 -17.53 -12.54 5.05
N THR A 38 -16.60 -12.76 5.99
CA THR A 38 -15.89 -11.73 6.73
C THR A 38 -14.50 -11.52 6.12
N ILE A 39 -14.19 -10.31 5.67
CA ILE A 39 -12.90 -9.95 5.06
C ILE A 39 -12.20 -8.92 5.95
N LEU A 40 -10.89 -9.10 6.14
CA LEU A 40 -10.02 -8.13 6.80
C LEU A 40 -9.17 -7.41 5.76
N ASP A 41 -9.25 -6.06 5.70
CA ASP A 41 -8.34 -5.21 4.95
C ASP A 41 -7.28 -4.65 5.89
N LEU A 42 -6.03 -5.12 5.73
CA LEU A 42 -4.88 -4.75 6.57
C LEU A 42 -4.09 -3.59 5.96
N ALA A 43 -3.70 -2.63 6.79
CA ALA A 43 -3.01 -1.41 6.36
C ALA A 43 -3.78 -0.73 5.22
N ALA A 44 -5.10 -0.62 5.41
CA ALA A 44 -6.07 -0.22 4.40
C ALA A 44 -5.95 1.26 4.00
N GLY A 45 -5.22 2.06 4.77
CA GLY A 45 -5.17 3.50 4.59
C GLY A 45 -6.57 4.09 4.65
N THR A 46 -7.02 4.70 3.56
CA THR A 46 -8.35 5.31 3.45
C THR A 46 -9.47 4.33 3.05
N GLY A 47 -9.19 3.01 2.99
CA GLY A 47 -10.20 1.94 2.92
C GLY A 47 -10.58 1.46 1.52
N VAL A 48 -9.92 1.91 0.45
CA VAL A 48 -10.32 1.64 -0.95
C VAL A 48 -10.53 0.15 -1.24
N ALA A 49 -9.57 -0.72 -0.88
CA ALA A 49 -9.64 -2.14 -1.20
C ALA A 49 -10.73 -2.85 -0.38
N GLY A 50 -10.86 -2.52 0.90
CA GLY A 50 -11.90 -3.04 1.77
C GLY A 50 -13.30 -2.63 1.34
N PHE A 51 -13.50 -1.40 0.86
CA PHE A 51 -14.81 -0.96 0.36
C PHE A 51 -15.22 -1.70 -0.91
N ALA A 52 -14.28 -1.98 -1.80
CA ALA A 52 -14.54 -2.81 -2.97
C ALA A 52 -14.91 -4.25 -2.55
N ALA A 53 -14.23 -4.83 -1.55
CA ALA A 53 -14.58 -6.13 -0.97
C ALA A 53 -15.97 -6.13 -0.33
N ALA A 54 -16.38 -5.03 0.35
CA ALA A 54 -17.70 -4.90 0.99
C ALA A 54 -18.85 -5.02 -0.02
N GLY A 55 -18.67 -4.49 -1.23
CA GLY A 55 -19.64 -4.68 -2.33
C GLY A 55 -19.79 -6.13 -2.76
N LEU A 56 -18.72 -6.92 -2.72
CA LEU A 56 -18.71 -8.32 -3.16
C LEU A 56 -19.34 -9.25 -2.10
N VAL A 57 -18.99 -9.06 -0.82
CA VAL A 57 -19.57 -9.90 0.26
C VAL A 57 -21.03 -9.59 0.55
N GLY A 58 -21.53 -8.42 0.12
CA GLY A 58 -22.92 -8.02 0.24
C GLY A 58 -23.36 -7.73 1.68
N SER A 59 -24.66 -7.47 1.88
CA SER A 59 -25.21 -7.02 3.17
C SER A 59 -25.12 -8.06 4.29
N GLU A 60 -25.02 -9.34 3.96
CA GLU A 60 -24.85 -10.44 4.92
C GLU A 60 -23.39 -10.68 5.30
N GLY A 61 -22.44 -10.12 4.53
CA GLY A 61 -21.01 -10.18 4.82
C GLY A 61 -20.55 -8.99 5.65
N HIS A 62 -19.30 -9.05 6.07
CA HIS A 62 -18.69 -8.02 6.90
C HIS A 62 -17.26 -7.72 6.46
N VAL A 63 -16.84 -6.45 6.48
CA VAL A 63 -15.46 -6.07 6.19
C VAL A 63 -14.88 -5.25 7.33
N ILE A 64 -13.76 -5.73 7.88
CA ILE A 64 -12.95 -5.01 8.85
C ILE A 64 -11.88 -4.25 8.08
N VAL A 65 -12.02 -2.92 7.98
CA VAL A 65 -11.02 -2.02 7.38
C VAL A 65 -10.09 -1.55 8.49
N SER A 66 -8.82 -1.89 8.42
CA SER A 66 -7.90 -1.61 9.51
C SER A 66 -6.60 -0.94 9.07
N ASP A 67 -6.13 -0.04 9.90
CA ASP A 67 -4.83 0.59 9.76
C ASP A 67 -4.19 0.81 11.13
N PHE A 68 -2.87 0.95 11.17
CA PHE A 68 -2.14 1.26 12.41
C PHE A 68 -2.33 2.74 12.82
N ALA A 69 -2.51 3.64 11.84
CA ALA A 69 -2.68 5.07 12.08
C ALA A 69 -4.16 5.43 12.30
N GLU A 70 -4.47 6.04 13.43
CA GLU A 70 -5.84 6.48 13.77
C GLU A 70 -6.41 7.44 12.73
N GLY A 71 -5.58 8.39 12.23
CA GLY A 71 -5.98 9.34 11.20
C GLY A 71 -6.38 8.67 9.87
N MET A 72 -5.77 7.53 9.52
CA MET A 72 -6.17 6.72 8.35
C MET A 72 -7.53 6.04 8.60
N VAL A 73 -7.71 5.46 9.79
CA VAL A 73 -8.98 4.83 10.18
C VAL A 73 -10.11 5.85 10.19
N ASP A 74 -9.89 7.06 10.68
CA ASP A 74 -10.89 8.13 10.68
C ASP A 74 -11.22 8.63 9.27
N ALA A 75 -10.23 8.69 8.37
CA ALA A 75 -10.48 8.94 6.96
C ALA A 75 -11.34 7.82 6.34
N ALA A 76 -11.00 6.56 6.59
CA ALA A 76 -11.79 5.42 6.12
C ALA A 76 -13.23 5.46 6.64
N LYS A 77 -13.47 5.78 7.92
CA LYS A 77 -14.83 5.97 8.47
C LYS A 77 -15.62 7.02 7.71
N ARG A 78 -14.99 8.18 7.42
CA ARG A 78 -15.65 9.26 6.65
C ARG A 78 -15.99 8.81 5.23
N HIS A 79 -15.11 8.05 4.56
CA HIS A 79 -15.36 7.53 3.22
C HIS A 79 -16.46 6.46 3.23
N ALA A 80 -16.44 5.50 4.17
CA ALA A 80 -17.46 4.48 4.33
C ALA A 80 -18.85 5.11 4.54
N ALA A 81 -18.95 6.14 5.41
CA ALA A 81 -20.18 6.87 5.65
C ALA A 81 -20.69 7.59 4.40
N ARG A 82 -19.81 8.23 3.61
CA ARG A 82 -20.17 8.88 2.35
C ARG A 82 -20.70 7.91 1.29
N LEU A 83 -20.14 6.69 1.27
CA LEU A 83 -20.55 5.62 0.38
C LEU A 83 -21.79 4.85 0.87
N GLY A 84 -22.27 5.14 2.09
CA GLY A 84 -23.41 4.46 2.70
C GLY A 84 -23.15 2.98 3.00
N LEU A 85 -21.89 2.60 3.26
CA LEU A 85 -21.52 1.22 3.56
C LEU A 85 -21.92 0.88 4.99
N THR A 86 -22.84 -0.08 5.16
CA THR A 86 -23.36 -0.52 6.46
C THR A 86 -22.73 -1.81 6.96
N ASN A 87 -21.97 -2.51 6.11
CA ASN A 87 -21.31 -3.76 6.38
C ASN A 87 -19.77 -3.60 6.56
N VAL A 88 -19.31 -2.38 6.88
CA VAL A 88 -17.91 -2.06 7.11
C VAL A 88 -17.69 -1.58 8.54
N GLU A 89 -16.71 -2.16 9.21
CA GLU A 89 -16.18 -1.71 10.50
C GLU A 89 -14.74 -1.19 10.30
N CYS A 90 -14.44 0.03 10.77
CA CYS A 90 -13.10 0.60 10.70
C CYS A 90 -12.41 0.53 12.07
N ARG A 91 -11.24 -0.13 12.16
CA ARG A 91 -10.52 -0.40 13.42
C ARG A 91 -9.06 0.02 13.33
N VAL A 92 -8.52 0.53 14.44
CA VAL A 92 -7.07 0.66 14.60
C VAL A 92 -6.51 -0.70 15.01
N LEU A 93 -5.68 -1.32 14.16
CA LEU A 93 -5.05 -2.62 14.40
C LEU A 93 -3.57 -2.57 14.00
N ASN A 94 -2.74 -3.23 14.81
CA ASN A 94 -1.36 -3.52 14.44
C ASN A 94 -1.31 -4.86 13.72
N ALA A 95 -0.92 -4.87 12.45
CA ALA A 95 -0.83 -6.08 11.63
C ALA A 95 0.21 -7.11 12.15
N GLU A 96 1.20 -6.66 12.91
CA GLU A 96 2.23 -7.52 13.52
C GLU A 96 1.75 -8.18 14.84
N SER A 97 0.59 -7.73 15.38
CA SER A 97 -0.04 -8.25 16.61
C SER A 97 -1.53 -7.91 16.57
N LEU A 98 -2.31 -8.72 15.85
CA LEU A 98 -3.73 -8.47 15.62
C LEU A 98 -4.59 -8.76 16.85
N ASP A 99 -5.33 -7.75 17.31
CA ASP A 99 -6.37 -7.94 18.32
C ASP A 99 -7.66 -8.52 17.69
N LEU A 100 -7.52 -9.74 17.18
CA LEU A 100 -8.57 -10.57 16.62
C LEU A 100 -8.36 -12.02 17.08
N PRO A 101 -9.42 -12.81 17.31
CA PRO A 101 -9.28 -14.21 17.64
C PRO A 101 -8.71 -15.02 16.47
N ASP A 102 -8.25 -16.24 16.77
CA ASP A 102 -7.91 -17.22 15.74
C ASP A 102 -9.15 -17.52 14.89
N ASP A 103 -8.94 -17.86 13.62
CA ASP A 103 -10.01 -18.24 12.69
C ASP A 103 -11.18 -17.22 12.61
N ALA A 104 -10.89 -15.94 12.73
CA ALA A 104 -11.89 -14.87 12.77
C ALA A 104 -12.45 -14.50 11.40
N VAL A 105 -11.65 -14.62 10.33
CA VAL A 105 -11.98 -14.08 9.00
C VAL A 105 -11.83 -15.13 7.90
N ASP A 106 -12.64 -14.98 6.83
CA ASP A 106 -12.61 -15.88 5.68
C ASP A 106 -11.56 -15.47 4.66
N GLY A 107 -11.18 -14.19 4.66
CA GLY A 107 -10.16 -13.67 3.75
C GLY A 107 -9.45 -12.45 4.30
N VAL A 108 -8.21 -12.26 3.86
CA VAL A 108 -7.41 -11.07 4.17
C VAL A 108 -6.93 -10.44 2.86
N ILE A 109 -7.07 -9.11 2.77
CA ILE A 109 -6.54 -8.30 1.69
C ILE A 109 -5.57 -7.26 2.27
N CYS A 110 -4.45 -6.99 1.57
CA CYS A 110 -3.49 -5.96 2.00
C CYS A 110 -2.80 -5.33 0.78
N ARG A 111 -3.19 -4.11 0.43
CA ARG A 111 -2.59 -3.41 -0.71
C ARG A 111 -1.48 -2.48 -0.25
N TRP A 112 -0.22 -2.83 -0.59
CA TRP A 112 0.98 -2.03 -0.34
C TRP A 112 1.32 -1.80 1.15
N GLY A 113 0.82 -2.69 2.04
CA GLY A 113 1.04 -2.59 3.48
C GLY A 113 2.24 -3.41 3.98
N TYR A 114 2.31 -4.71 3.66
CA TYR A 114 3.31 -5.63 4.25
C TYR A 114 4.77 -5.18 4.09
N MET A 115 5.11 -4.54 2.99
CA MET A 115 6.46 -4.05 2.73
C MET A 115 6.90 -2.90 3.65
N LEU A 116 5.96 -2.27 4.37
CA LEU A 116 6.17 -1.13 5.26
C LEU A 116 6.24 -1.53 6.74
N MET A 117 6.00 -2.80 7.06
CA MET A 117 6.00 -3.34 8.41
C MET A 117 7.43 -3.58 8.92
N ALA A 118 7.63 -3.40 10.21
CA ALA A 118 8.94 -3.61 10.84
C ALA A 118 9.30 -5.10 10.85
N ASP A 119 8.33 -5.98 11.14
CA ASP A 119 8.44 -7.44 11.02
C ASP A 119 7.33 -7.99 10.10
N PRO A 120 7.53 -8.01 8.78
CA PRO A 120 6.55 -8.56 7.87
C PRO A 120 6.31 -10.07 8.10
N ALA A 121 7.28 -10.82 8.64
CA ALA A 121 7.08 -12.22 8.96
C ALA A 121 6.11 -12.40 10.15
N ALA A 122 6.16 -11.54 11.16
CA ALA A 122 5.16 -11.51 12.24
C ALA A 122 3.78 -11.19 11.67
N ALA A 123 3.66 -10.19 10.82
CA ALA A 123 2.39 -9.82 10.20
C ALA A 123 1.78 -10.95 9.35
N PHE A 124 2.60 -11.69 8.59
CA PHE A 124 2.11 -12.87 7.86
C PHE A 124 1.70 -14.01 8.80
N ARG A 125 2.40 -14.23 9.92
CA ARG A 125 1.97 -15.22 10.93
C ARG A 125 0.64 -14.83 11.57
N GLU A 126 0.46 -13.56 11.93
CA GLU A 126 -0.81 -13.06 12.47
C GLU A 126 -1.94 -13.15 11.44
N THR A 127 -1.66 -12.81 10.18
CA THR A 127 -2.61 -13.00 9.08
C THR A 127 -3.04 -14.46 8.97
N ARG A 128 -2.09 -15.40 9.02
CA ARG A 128 -2.43 -16.84 8.96
C ARG A 128 -3.23 -17.30 10.18
N ARG A 129 -2.93 -16.79 11.37
CA ARG A 129 -3.64 -17.12 12.62
C ARG A 129 -5.11 -16.70 12.56
N VAL A 130 -5.40 -15.48 12.07
CA VAL A 130 -6.78 -15.00 12.02
C VAL A 130 -7.60 -15.55 10.85
N LEU A 131 -6.94 -16.13 9.83
CA LEU A 131 -7.61 -16.80 8.73
C LEU A 131 -8.17 -18.16 9.15
N ARG A 132 -9.45 -18.38 8.85
CA ARG A 132 -10.10 -19.68 8.97
C ARG A 132 -9.43 -20.74 8.11
N LEU A 133 -9.66 -21.99 8.43
CA LEU A 133 -9.23 -23.08 7.56
C LEU A 133 -9.88 -22.95 6.18
N GLY A 134 -9.08 -22.94 5.12
CA GLY A 134 -9.53 -22.68 3.75
C GLY A 134 -9.70 -21.19 3.41
N GLY A 135 -9.43 -20.30 4.36
CA GLY A 135 -9.39 -18.87 4.12
C GLY A 135 -8.23 -18.47 3.19
N ARG A 136 -8.35 -17.33 2.54
CA ARG A 136 -7.41 -16.86 1.51
C ARG A 136 -6.79 -15.52 1.87
N LEU A 137 -5.53 -15.37 1.47
CA LEU A 137 -4.80 -14.12 1.49
C LEU A 137 -4.61 -13.61 0.06
N ALA A 138 -4.90 -12.33 -0.20
CA ALA A 138 -4.46 -11.62 -1.40
C ALA A 138 -3.81 -10.30 -1.01
N PHE A 139 -2.62 -10.03 -1.54
CA PHE A 139 -1.92 -8.78 -1.22
C PHE A 139 -1.10 -8.27 -2.40
N ALA A 140 -0.71 -7.01 -2.33
CA ALA A 140 0.18 -6.40 -3.30
C ALA A 140 1.36 -5.71 -2.62
N VAL A 141 2.53 -5.84 -3.22
CA VAL A 141 3.75 -5.09 -2.91
C VAL A 141 4.31 -4.52 -4.20
N PHE A 142 5.24 -3.57 -4.15
CA PHE A 142 5.90 -3.13 -5.37
C PHE A 142 7.02 -4.10 -5.78
N THR A 143 7.22 -4.24 -7.09
CA THR A 143 8.42 -4.86 -7.68
C THR A 143 9.64 -3.97 -7.45
N GLY A 144 10.79 -4.32 -8.05
CA GLY A 144 12.04 -3.60 -7.84
C GLY A 144 12.02 -2.12 -8.25
N PRO A 145 13.02 -1.35 -7.79
CA PRO A 145 13.11 0.08 -8.04
C PRO A 145 13.19 0.47 -9.51
N GLY A 146 13.71 -0.42 -10.37
CA GLY A 146 13.80 -0.18 -11.82
C GLY A 146 12.45 -0.11 -12.52
N GLU A 147 11.45 -0.82 -12.00
CA GLU A 147 10.08 -0.83 -12.51
C GLU A 147 9.19 0.28 -11.90
N ASN A 148 9.69 0.96 -10.87
CA ASN A 148 8.95 1.93 -10.08
C ASN A 148 9.73 3.25 -9.94
N PRO A 149 10.03 3.95 -11.05
CA PRO A 149 10.82 5.20 -11.02
C PRO A 149 10.14 6.31 -10.19
N TRP A 150 8.81 6.32 -10.10
CA TRP A 150 8.05 7.27 -9.29
C TRP A 150 8.46 7.27 -7.80
N GLY A 151 8.83 6.11 -7.26
CA GLY A 151 9.25 5.96 -5.86
C GLY A 151 10.78 5.90 -5.69
N SER A 152 11.48 5.30 -6.63
CA SER A 152 12.94 5.12 -6.53
C SER A 152 13.74 6.38 -6.87
N LEU A 153 13.28 7.20 -7.82
CA LEU A 153 13.99 8.38 -8.28
C LEU A 153 14.11 9.45 -7.18
N PRO A 154 13.02 9.86 -6.47
CA PRO A 154 13.14 10.84 -5.38
C PRO A 154 14.05 10.37 -4.26
N ALA A 155 13.92 9.11 -3.83
CA ALA A 155 14.79 8.52 -2.81
C ALA A 155 16.26 8.50 -3.28
N GLY A 156 16.50 8.16 -4.55
CA GLY A 156 17.84 8.16 -5.16
C GLY A 156 18.49 9.54 -5.17
N VAL A 157 17.74 10.61 -5.39
CA VAL A 157 18.24 11.99 -5.28
C VAL A 157 18.67 12.29 -3.86
N LEU A 158 17.83 11.99 -2.85
CA LEU A 158 18.14 12.22 -1.45
C LEU A 158 19.36 11.42 -0.95
N VAL A 159 19.48 10.16 -1.40
CA VAL A 159 20.66 9.32 -1.08
C VAL A 159 21.91 9.89 -1.73
N LYS A 160 21.88 10.25 -3.03
CA LYS A 160 23.02 10.83 -3.75
C LYS A 160 23.52 12.12 -3.12
N ARG A 161 22.61 12.92 -2.58
CA ARG A 161 22.91 14.19 -1.90
C ARG A 161 23.29 14.02 -0.42
N GLY A 162 23.25 12.80 0.11
CA GLY A 162 23.63 12.49 1.50
C GLY A 162 22.55 12.79 2.55
N HIS A 163 21.30 13.01 2.14
CA HIS A 163 20.18 13.31 3.06
C HIS A 163 19.46 12.07 3.54
N MET A 164 19.63 10.94 2.85
CA MET A 164 19.14 9.61 3.27
C MET A 164 20.26 8.58 3.19
N PRO A 165 20.30 7.60 4.08
CA PRO A 165 21.15 6.42 3.88
C PRO A 165 20.64 5.60 2.68
N PRO A 166 21.52 4.83 2.02
CA PRO A 166 21.07 3.80 1.08
C PRO A 166 20.11 2.82 1.76
N PRO A 167 19.13 2.26 1.03
CA PRO A 167 18.22 1.26 1.59
C PRO A 167 18.99 0.06 2.15
N GLU A 168 18.69 -0.31 3.39
CA GLU A 168 19.25 -1.51 4.00
C GLU A 168 18.44 -2.74 3.60
N ALA A 169 19.14 -3.86 3.32
CA ALA A 169 18.47 -5.10 2.99
C ALA A 169 17.58 -5.59 4.13
N GLY A 170 16.29 -5.69 3.88
CA GLY A 170 15.32 -6.15 4.85
C GLY A 170 14.66 -5.07 5.70
N ALA A 171 15.14 -3.83 5.68
CA ALA A 171 14.45 -2.72 6.32
C ALA A 171 13.10 -2.43 5.63
N PRO A 172 12.11 -1.94 6.40
CA PRO A 172 10.82 -1.51 5.84
C PRO A 172 10.99 -0.45 4.75
N GLY A 173 10.23 -0.58 3.67
CA GLY A 173 10.28 0.39 2.57
C GLY A 173 9.56 -0.11 1.34
N LEU A 174 9.40 0.76 0.34
CA LEU A 174 8.61 0.47 -0.87
C LEU A 174 9.03 -0.85 -1.56
N PHE A 175 10.31 -1.21 -1.52
CA PHE A 175 10.86 -2.36 -2.25
C PHE A 175 11.34 -3.49 -1.33
N ALA A 176 10.97 -3.46 -0.03
CA ALA A 176 11.45 -4.43 0.97
C ALA A 176 11.05 -5.88 0.65
N LEU A 177 9.92 -6.07 -0.02
CA LEU A 177 9.38 -7.38 -0.41
C LEU A 177 9.36 -7.60 -1.94
N ALA A 178 10.19 -6.90 -2.70
CA ALA A 178 10.28 -7.05 -4.16
C ALA A 178 10.88 -8.40 -4.60
N ASP A 179 11.71 -9.02 -3.78
CA ASP A 179 12.31 -10.35 -4.06
C ASP A 179 11.29 -11.46 -3.81
N GLN A 180 10.80 -12.07 -4.90
CA GLN A 180 9.80 -13.15 -4.83
C GLN A 180 10.31 -14.39 -4.08
N GLY A 181 11.60 -14.70 -4.16
CA GLY A 181 12.21 -15.83 -3.45
C GLY A 181 12.23 -15.60 -1.93
N ARG A 182 12.57 -14.37 -1.49
CA ARG A 182 12.47 -13.98 -0.08
C ARG A 182 11.01 -14.00 0.39
N LEU A 183 10.11 -13.43 -0.40
CA LEU A 183 8.68 -13.37 -0.06
C LEU A 183 8.07 -14.77 0.08
N SER A 184 8.40 -15.70 -0.85
CA SER A 184 7.98 -17.11 -0.76
C SER A 184 8.46 -17.78 0.50
N ARG A 185 9.71 -17.54 0.93
CA ARG A 185 10.24 -18.10 2.19
C ARG A 185 9.52 -17.55 3.42
N ILE A 186 9.19 -16.25 3.44
CA ILE A 186 8.44 -15.63 4.54
C ILE A 186 7.03 -16.23 4.63
N LEU A 187 6.33 -16.34 3.50
CA LEU A 187 4.98 -16.93 3.43
C LEU A 187 4.97 -18.39 3.88
N ALA A 188 5.90 -19.20 3.38
CA ALA A 188 6.03 -20.58 3.80
C ALA A 188 6.33 -20.71 5.31
N GLY A 189 7.21 -19.85 5.85
CA GLY A 189 7.51 -19.78 7.28
C GLY A 189 6.33 -19.34 8.15
N ALA A 190 5.35 -18.62 7.57
CA ALA A 190 4.10 -18.26 8.22
C ALA A 190 2.99 -19.31 8.07
N GLY A 191 3.24 -20.41 7.34
CA GLY A 191 2.29 -21.52 7.15
C GLY A 191 1.38 -21.37 5.94
N PHE A 192 1.69 -20.46 5.01
CA PHE A 192 0.96 -20.34 3.75
C PHE A 192 1.49 -21.31 2.69
N SER A 193 0.57 -21.83 1.87
CA SER A 193 0.82 -22.68 0.71
C SER A 193 0.18 -22.10 -0.56
N ASP A 194 0.29 -22.79 -1.68
CA ASP A 194 -0.31 -22.42 -2.97
C ASP A 194 -0.05 -20.96 -3.39
N VAL A 195 1.14 -20.46 -3.08
CA VAL A 195 1.52 -19.08 -3.37
C VAL A 195 1.59 -18.85 -4.87
N ARG A 196 0.87 -17.84 -5.35
CA ARG A 196 0.86 -17.41 -6.75
C ARG A 196 1.23 -15.95 -6.84
N PHE A 197 2.07 -15.61 -7.80
CA PHE A 197 2.50 -14.25 -8.07
C PHE A 197 2.08 -13.81 -9.48
N GLN A 198 1.70 -12.55 -9.60
CA GLN A 198 1.44 -11.92 -10.90
C GLN A 198 1.80 -10.43 -10.82
N GLU A 199 2.53 -9.96 -11.80
CA GLU A 199 2.83 -8.54 -11.93
C GLU A 199 1.68 -7.80 -12.58
N VAL A 200 1.39 -6.60 -12.06
CA VAL A 200 0.39 -5.67 -12.59
C VAL A 200 1.03 -4.32 -12.79
N ALA A 201 1.08 -3.89 -14.05
CA ALA A 201 1.54 -2.55 -14.38
C ALA A 201 0.39 -1.54 -14.21
N PHE A 202 0.74 -0.36 -13.74
CA PHE A 202 -0.16 0.80 -13.64
C PHE A 202 0.65 2.06 -13.92
N THR A 203 -0.02 3.20 -14.06
CA THR A 203 0.63 4.46 -14.42
C THR A 203 0.19 5.57 -13.52
N TRP A 204 1.14 6.20 -12.83
CA TRP A 204 0.93 7.47 -12.15
C TRP A 204 0.90 8.59 -13.21
N ARG A 205 -0.15 9.41 -13.19
CA ARG A 205 -0.33 10.51 -14.13
C ARG A 205 -0.37 11.83 -13.40
N PHE A 206 0.48 12.76 -13.80
CA PHE A 206 0.53 14.11 -13.22
C PHE A 206 0.46 15.12 -14.34
N ALA A 207 -0.11 16.30 -14.04
CA ALA A 207 -0.20 17.36 -15.01
C ALA A 207 1.21 17.87 -15.43
N ASP A 208 2.13 17.89 -14.47
CA ASP A 208 3.48 18.41 -14.61
C ASP A 208 4.37 17.89 -13.46
N PRO A 209 5.70 18.13 -13.48
CA PRO A 209 6.61 17.77 -12.40
C PRO A 209 6.26 18.40 -11.03
N ASP A 210 5.64 19.57 -11.02
CA ASP A 210 5.21 20.24 -9.79
C ASP A 210 4.04 19.50 -9.13
N ALA A 211 3.10 19.00 -9.91
CA ALA A 211 2.01 18.13 -9.41
C ALA A 211 2.56 16.84 -8.81
N PHE A 212 3.60 16.25 -9.42
CA PHE A 212 4.31 15.10 -8.84
C PHE A 212 5.02 15.45 -7.53
N TRP A 213 5.71 16.60 -7.47
CA TRP A 213 6.34 17.07 -6.24
C TRP A 213 5.33 17.24 -5.11
N MET A 214 4.18 17.84 -5.39
CA MET A 214 3.10 18.00 -4.41
C MET A 214 2.56 16.64 -3.93
N PHE A 215 2.42 15.68 -4.83
CA PHE A 215 2.03 14.31 -4.47
C PHE A 215 3.06 13.66 -3.54
N LEU A 216 4.36 13.78 -3.82
CA LEU A 216 5.42 13.28 -2.94
C LEU A 216 5.30 13.87 -1.54
N TYR A 217 5.09 15.17 -1.45
CA TYR A 217 4.98 15.87 -0.17
C TYR A 217 3.75 15.43 0.64
N GLU A 218 2.66 15.06 -0.03
CA GLU A 218 1.42 14.65 0.60
C GLU A 218 1.34 13.16 0.93
N ALA A 219 2.03 12.29 0.17
CA ALA A 219 1.82 10.85 0.21
C ALA A 219 3.08 10.02 0.52
N ALA A 220 4.29 10.58 0.33
CA ALA A 220 5.53 9.83 0.47
C ALA A 220 6.23 10.09 1.82
N GLY A 221 5.63 9.66 2.92
CA GLY A 221 5.98 10.02 4.29
C GLY A 221 7.47 9.98 4.65
N ALA A 222 8.20 8.94 4.23
CA ALA A 222 9.64 8.86 4.50
C ALA A 222 10.43 9.97 3.80
N ILE A 223 10.04 10.33 2.58
CA ILE A 223 10.65 11.43 1.81
C ILE A 223 10.30 12.77 2.45
N THR A 224 9.03 13.00 2.79
CA THR A 224 8.56 14.24 3.42
C THR A 224 9.31 14.54 4.72
N ILE A 225 9.51 13.54 5.59
CA ILE A 225 10.27 13.69 6.83
C ILE A 225 11.70 14.17 6.57
N VAL A 226 12.33 13.71 5.51
CA VAL A 226 13.68 14.15 5.13
C VAL A 226 13.64 15.58 4.59
N LEU A 227 12.70 15.87 3.68
CA LEU A 227 12.55 17.20 3.08
C LEU A 227 12.27 18.30 4.12
N ASP A 228 11.49 17.99 5.15
CA ASP A 228 11.16 18.94 6.23
C ASP A 228 12.37 19.31 7.10
N ARG A 229 13.42 18.50 7.09
CA ARG A 229 14.67 18.76 7.84
C ARG A 229 15.68 19.58 7.05
N LEU A 230 15.47 19.76 5.74
CA LEU A 230 16.34 20.54 4.89
C LEU A 230 16.05 22.04 5.06
N ASP A 231 17.09 22.86 4.95
CA ASP A 231 16.89 24.30 4.77
C ASP A 231 16.21 24.59 3.43
N ASP A 232 15.67 25.79 3.27
CA ASP A 232 14.86 26.17 2.11
C ASP A 232 15.65 26.09 0.81
N ASP A 233 16.93 26.48 0.82
CA ASP A 233 17.80 26.49 -0.37
C ASP A 233 18.10 25.06 -0.82
N GLU A 234 18.41 24.16 0.12
CA GLU A 234 18.68 22.76 -0.22
C GLU A 234 17.40 22.02 -0.63
N ARG A 235 16.27 22.29 0.03
CA ARG A 235 14.98 21.74 -0.38
C ARG A 235 14.61 22.17 -1.79
N LEU A 236 14.89 23.41 -2.17
CA LEU A 236 14.68 23.91 -3.52
C LEU A 236 15.58 23.17 -4.53
N ARG A 237 16.85 22.95 -4.21
CA ARG A 237 17.78 22.20 -5.08
C ARG A 237 17.35 20.74 -5.25
N VAL A 238 16.90 20.09 -4.18
CA VAL A 238 16.36 18.72 -4.23
C VAL A 238 15.11 18.67 -5.11
N ARG A 239 14.17 19.62 -4.92
CA ARG A 239 12.96 19.73 -5.77
C ARG A 239 13.33 19.87 -7.23
N GLN A 240 14.23 20.80 -7.55
CA GLN A 240 14.66 21.03 -8.93
C GLN A 240 15.25 19.76 -9.54
N GLU A 241 16.19 19.09 -8.84
CA GLU A 241 16.80 17.85 -9.35
C GLU A 241 15.76 16.71 -9.55
N ILE A 242 14.79 16.58 -8.64
CA ILE A 242 13.71 15.59 -8.78
C ILE A 242 12.83 15.95 -9.99
N CYS A 243 12.39 17.20 -10.11
CA CYS A 243 11.53 17.65 -11.22
C CYS A 243 12.21 17.49 -12.58
N GLU A 244 13.48 17.89 -12.72
CA GLU A 244 14.25 17.69 -13.95
C GLU A 244 14.38 16.22 -14.35
N ARG A 245 14.56 15.33 -13.37
CA ARG A 245 14.69 13.89 -13.65
C ARG A 245 13.38 13.23 -14.03
N VAL A 246 12.26 13.64 -13.45
CA VAL A 246 10.95 13.08 -13.84
C VAL A 246 10.48 13.68 -15.15
N GLU A 247 10.79 14.93 -15.45
CA GLU A 247 10.51 15.55 -16.74
C GLU A 247 11.23 14.83 -17.91
N ALA A 248 12.41 14.29 -17.65
CA ALA A 248 13.12 13.44 -18.63
C ALA A 248 12.41 12.10 -18.93
N LEU A 249 11.39 11.73 -18.14
CA LEU A 249 10.53 10.57 -18.35
C LEU A 249 9.17 10.95 -18.93
N ASP A 250 8.95 12.24 -19.23
CA ASP A 250 7.71 12.74 -19.80
C ASP A 250 7.41 12.11 -21.16
N GLY A 251 6.13 11.87 -21.40
CA GLY A 251 5.63 11.22 -22.60
C GLY A 251 4.68 12.13 -23.40
N PRO A 252 4.15 11.63 -24.51
CA PRO A 252 3.27 12.43 -25.38
C PRO A 252 1.94 12.86 -24.71
N ASN A 253 1.60 12.27 -23.57
CA ASN A 253 0.35 12.53 -22.84
C ASN A 253 0.59 13.27 -21.49
N GLY A 254 1.75 13.88 -21.29
CA GLY A 254 2.16 14.48 -20.03
C GLY A 254 3.01 13.55 -19.17
N LEU A 255 3.23 13.91 -17.91
CA LEU A 255 4.10 13.16 -17.02
C LEU A 255 3.43 11.83 -16.59
N GLU A 256 3.87 10.76 -17.24
CA GLU A 256 3.43 9.38 -16.96
C GLU A 256 4.57 8.57 -16.35
N LEU A 257 4.45 8.22 -15.08
CA LEU A 257 5.44 7.41 -14.38
C LEU A 257 4.93 5.99 -14.18
N ARG A 258 5.65 5.03 -14.76
CA ARG A 258 5.33 3.60 -14.61
C ARG A 258 5.39 3.17 -13.15
N GLY A 259 4.45 2.31 -12.75
CA GLY A 259 4.48 1.52 -11.54
C GLY A 259 4.18 0.06 -11.85
N VAL A 260 4.82 -0.85 -11.13
CA VAL A 260 4.53 -2.28 -11.22
C VAL A 260 4.38 -2.85 -9.81
N SER A 261 3.23 -3.44 -9.56
CA SER A 261 2.97 -4.20 -8.33
C SER A 261 3.11 -5.69 -8.58
N LEU A 262 3.64 -6.40 -7.60
CA LEU A 262 3.56 -7.84 -7.49
C LEU A 262 2.34 -8.16 -6.65
N VAL A 263 1.27 -8.67 -7.28
CA VAL A 263 0.11 -9.22 -6.59
C VAL A 263 0.39 -10.67 -6.24
N ALA A 264 0.15 -11.02 -4.99
CA ALA A 264 0.31 -12.37 -4.49
C ALA A 264 -0.99 -12.88 -3.87
N SER A 265 -1.23 -14.19 -3.99
CA SER A 265 -2.28 -14.90 -3.27
C SER A 265 -1.73 -16.18 -2.66
N ALA A 266 -2.30 -16.59 -1.52
CA ALA A 266 -1.93 -17.79 -0.78
C ALA A 266 -3.11 -18.35 0.02
N ALA A 267 -3.02 -19.62 0.43
CA ALA A 267 -4.01 -20.31 1.26
C ALA A 267 -3.34 -21.08 2.40
#